data_61a9f67d669b9f78d26667f3b18e49f0
#
_entry.id   61a9f67d669b9f78d26667f3b18e49f0
#
_cell.length_a   1.000
_cell.length_b   1.000
_cell.length_c   1.000
_cell.angle_alpha   90.00
_cell.angle_beta   90.00
_cell.angle_gamma   90.00
#
_symmetry.space_group_name_H-M   'P 1'
#
loop_
_entity.id
_entity.type
_entity.pdbx_description
1 polymer ?
#
loop_
_entity_poly.entity_id
_entity_poly.type
_entity_poly.pdbx_seq_one_letter_code
_entity_poly.pdbx_strand_id
1 'polypeptide(L)'
;AASVGKPCVINMSLGNHDGPHDGTGFMARAFDEIVDTYPHTVICLASGNEGAQQLYLHKTITAGQPLSSFLSYPSAEVDAWSNTSLPFGIQLHIFDKNSQSVIYSTDVVHSDTTFSVYSNEHFSQVVNSGDLSISFGVNAVSGHTRIYFKSAMRLKSGYAIGVSYHSADEMDVRVWECTGGSSFQSYNMNG
;
A
#
# COMPACT_ATOMS: atom_id res chain seq x y z
N ALA A 1 8.03 7.29 -35.12
CA ALA A 1 7.95 5.96 -35.72
C ALA A 1 6.81 5.88 -36.74
N ALA A 2 5.55 6.07 -36.34
CA ALA A 2 4.39 5.97 -37.25
C ALA A 2 4.49 6.90 -38.46
N SER A 3 4.91 8.14 -38.30
CA SER A 3 5.05 9.12 -39.38
C SER A 3 6.09 8.74 -40.46
N VAL A 4 7.01 7.85 -40.17
CA VAL A 4 8.08 7.38 -41.08
C VAL A 4 7.98 5.89 -41.38
N GLY A 5 6.89 5.24 -40.99
CA GLY A 5 6.63 3.83 -41.23
C GLY A 5 7.64 2.84 -40.66
N LYS A 6 8.33 3.23 -39.58
CA LYS A 6 9.34 2.36 -38.94
C LYS A 6 8.83 1.77 -37.62
N PRO A 7 9.26 0.56 -37.26
CA PRO A 7 8.96 0.00 -35.96
C PRO A 7 9.56 0.84 -34.84
N CYS A 8 8.90 0.80 -33.68
CA CYS A 8 9.31 1.52 -32.47
C CYS A 8 9.50 0.56 -31.31
N VAL A 9 10.61 0.68 -30.62
CA VAL A 9 10.85 0.00 -29.35
C VAL A 9 11.04 1.06 -28.27
N ILE A 10 10.19 1.01 -27.23
CA ILE A 10 10.27 1.89 -26.06
C ILE A 10 10.82 1.05 -24.92
N ASN A 11 11.98 1.43 -24.38
CA ASN A 11 12.53 0.81 -23.18
C ASN A 11 12.33 1.73 -21.99
N MET A 12 11.70 1.21 -20.92
CA MET A 12 11.38 1.94 -19.70
C MET A 12 11.98 1.21 -18.50
N SER A 13 13.17 1.64 -18.08
CA SER A 13 13.84 1.14 -16.87
C SER A 13 13.39 1.96 -15.65
N LEU A 14 12.10 2.04 -15.43
CA LEU A 14 11.45 2.75 -14.33
C LEU A 14 10.18 2.01 -13.94
N GLY A 15 9.72 2.26 -12.73
CA GLY A 15 8.49 1.68 -12.20
C GLY A 15 8.23 2.16 -10.77
N ASN A 16 7.08 1.80 -10.25
CA ASN A 16 6.70 1.92 -8.85
C ASN A 16 5.78 0.74 -8.50
N HIS A 17 5.37 0.66 -7.24
CA HIS A 17 4.44 -0.37 -6.77
C HIS A 17 3.02 0.17 -6.55
N ASP A 18 2.69 1.32 -7.13
CA ASP A 18 1.35 1.90 -7.04
C ASP A 18 0.36 1.21 -7.97
N GLY A 19 -0.89 1.12 -7.54
CA GLY A 19 -1.98 0.68 -8.39
C GLY A 19 -2.47 -0.74 -8.11
N PRO A 20 -3.53 -1.17 -8.78
CA PRO A 20 -4.22 -2.42 -8.49
C PRO A 20 -3.49 -3.68 -8.96
N HIS A 21 -2.44 -3.55 -9.77
CA HIS A 21 -1.63 -4.66 -10.34
C HIS A 21 -2.46 -5.73 -11.06
N ASP A 22 -3.59 -5.34 -11.65
CA ASP A 22 -4.54 -6.20 -12.38
C ASP A 22 -4.74 -5.79 -13.84
N GLY A 23 -3.91 -4.86 -14.33
CA GLY A 23 -4.02 -4.29 -15.69
C GLY A 23 -5.03 -3.14 -15.82
N THR A 24 -5.86 -2.89 -14.81
CA THR A 24 -6.90 -1.82 -14.87
C THR A 24 -6.38 -0.44 -14.45
N GLY A 25 -5.14 -0.36 -13.96
CA GLY A 25 -4.48 0.88 -13.60
C GLY A 25 -4.26 1.80 -14.80
N PHE A 26 -4.20 3.11 -14.54
CA PHE A 26 -4.06 4.13 -15.59
C PHE A 26 -2.86 3.88 -16.53
N MET A 27 -1.69 3.57 -15.97
CA MET A 27 -0.47 3.34 -16.76
C MET A 27 -0.56 2.07 -17.62
N ALA A 28 -1.09 0.98 -17.07
CA ALA A 28 -1.26 -0.26 -17.82
C ALA A 28 -2.17 -0.03 -19.06
N ARG A 29 -3.30 0.61 -18.85
CA ARG A 29 -4.23 0.94 -19.94
C ARG A 29 -3.65 1.91 -20.98
N ALA A 30 -2.84 2.87 -20.53
CA ALA A 30 -2.17 3.78 -21.46
C ALA A 30 -1.15 3.04 -22.33
N PHE A 31 -0.46 2.05 -21.79
CA PHE A 31 0.46 1.21 -22.58
C PHE A 31 -0.30 0.31 -23.56
N ASP A 32 -1.41 -0.29 -23.14
CA ASP A 32 -2.27 -1.07 -24.03
C ASP A 32 -2.79 -0.20 -25.19
N GLU A 33 -3.30 0.99 -24.91
CA GLU A 33 -3.75 1.93 -25.95
C GLU A 33 -2.65 2.32 -26.93
N ILE A 34 -1.42 2.54 -26.46
CA ILE A 34 -0.28 2.84 -27.34
C ILE A 34 0.03 1.68 -28.26
N VAL A 35 0.09 0.46 -27.73
CA VAL A 35 0.42 -0.73 -28.53
C VAL A 35 -0.69 -1.05 -29.53
N ASP A 36 -1.95 -0.90 -29.13
CA ASP A 36 -3.12 -1.15 -30.01
C ASP A 36 -3.24 -0.08 -31.11
N THR A 37 -2.96 1.20 -30.77
CA THR A 37 -3.08 2.31 -31.72
C THR A 37 -1.93 2.35 -32.74
N TYR A 38 -0.73 1.97 -32.32
CA TYR A 38 0.48 2.06 -33.15
C TYR A 38 1.06 0.67 -33.44
N PRO A 39 0.61 -0.02 -34.50
CA PRO A 39 1.17 -1.28 -34.91
C PRO A 39 2.69 -1.20 -35.11
N HIS A 40 3.40 -2.26 -34.80
CA HIS A 40 4.86 -2.32 -34.75
C HIS A 40 5.53 -1.52 -33.62
N THR A 41 4.79 -1.21 -32.56
CA THR A 41 5.34 -0.66 -31.32
C THR A 41 5.49 -1.78 -30.28
N VAL A 42 6.64 -1.82 -29.63
CA VAL A 42 6.92 -2.71 -28.48
C VAL A 42 7.35 -1.87 -27.31
N ILE A 43 6.79 -2.15 -26.13
CA ILE A 43 7.18 -1.51 -24.87
C ILE A 43 7.82 -2.58 -23.99
N CYS A 44 9.08 -2.34 -23.60
CA CYS A 44 9.83 -3.17 -22.66
C CYS A 44 9.86 -2.48 -21.29
N LEU A 45 9.31 -3.13 -20.28
CA LEU A 45 9.24 -2.62 -18.91
C LEU A 45 10.22 -3.38 -18.02
N ALA A 46 10.82 -2.66 -17.06
CA ALA A 46 11.59 -3.31 -16.00
C ALA A 46 10.64 -4.01 -15.02
N SER A 47 11.07 -5.16 -14.51
CA SER A 47 10.33 -5.93 -13.49
C SER A 47 10.64 -5.48 -12.05
N GLY A 48 11.49 -4.49 -11.86
CA GLY A 48 11.96 -4.01 -10.54
C GLY A 48 13.24 -4.69 -10.07
N ASN A 49 13.81 -4.17 -8.99
CA ASN A 49 15.05 -4.64 -8.38
C ASN A 49 14.85 -5.17 -6.95
N GLU A 50 13.62 -5.13 -6.44
CA GLU A 50 13.26 -5.32 -5.05
C GLU A 50 12.85 -6.77 -4.73
N GLY A 51 13.16 -7.74 -5.59
CA GLY A 51 12.70 -9.14 -5.47
C GLY A 51 13.10 -9.87 -4.17
N ALA A 52 14.10 -9.34 -3.43
CA ALA A 52 14.46 -9.86 -2.11
C ALA A 52 13.78 -9.13 -0.94
N GLN A 53 12.99 -8.10 -1.20
CA GLN A 53 12.33 -7.30 -0.18
C GLN A 53 10.89 -7.78 0.05
N GLN A 54 10.41 -7.65 1.27
CA GLN A 54 9.03 -8.00 1.63
C GLN A 54 8.11 -6.78 1.41
N LEU A 55 7.86 -6.45 0.15
CA LEU A 55 7.04 -5.29 -0.25
C LEU A 55 5.59 -5.64 -0.57
N TYR A 56 5.21 -6.89 -0.48
CA TYR A 56 3.89 -7.38 -0.86
C TYR A 56 3.29 -8.27 0.22
N LEU A 57 2.00 -8.05 0.50
CA LEU A 57 1.17 -8.91 1.33
C LEU A 57 -0.09 -9.28 0.57
N HIS A 58 -0.60 -10.49 0.80
CA HIS A 58 -1.86 -10.95 0.27
C HIS A 58 -2.57 -11.86 1.27
N LYS A 59 -3.85 -11.64 1.44
CA LYS A 59 -4.72 -12.52 2.24
C LYS A 59 -6.17 -12.36 1.81
N THR A 60 -6.91 -13.46 1.77
CA THR A 60 -8.37 -13.41 1.85
C THR A 60 -8.74 -13.08 3.29
N ILE A 61 -9.30 -11.90 3.52
CA ILE A 61 -9.78 -11.47 4.84
C ILE A 61 -11.27 -11.78 4.99
N THR A 62 -11.68 -12.00 6.23
CA THR A 62 -13.09 -12.22 6.62
C THR A 62 -13.36 -11.49 7.93
N ALA A 63 -14.61 -11.45 8.36
CA ALA A 63 -14.96 -10.89 9.67
C ALA A 63 -14.13 -11.53 10.79
N GLY A 64 -13.42 -10.72 11.54
CA GLY A 64 -12.54 -11.14 12.64
C GLY A 64 -11.20 -11.77 12.23
N GLN A 65 -10.87 -11.84 10.92
CA GLN A 65 -9.59 -12.33 10.43
C GLN A 65 -8.89 -11.30 9.52
N PRO A 66 -8.36 -10.23 10.08
CA PRO A 66 -7.70 -9.17 9.30
C PRO A 66 -6.40 -9.64 8.64
N LEU A 67 -5.96 -8.89 7.65
CA LEU A 67 -4.58 -8.91 7.18
C LEU A 67 -3.79 -7.90 7.98
N SER A 68 -2.77 -8.34 8.70
CA SER A 68 -2.01 -7.47 9.61
C SER A 68 -0.51 -7.59 9.36
N SER A 69 0.19 -6.47 9.46
CA SER A 69 1.65 -6.42 9.37
C SER A 69 2.21 -5.19 10.08
N PHE A 70 3.51 -5.22 10.36
CA PHE A 70 4.26 -4.06 10.82
C PHE A 70 5.15 -3.53 9.70
N LEU A 71 5.48 -2.24 9.77
CA LEU A 71 6.40 -1.60 8.86
C LEU A 71 7.79 -1.54 9.49
N SER A 72 8.82 -1.90 8.72
CA SER A 72 10.22 -1.85 9.17
C SER A 72 10.66 -0.42 9.46
N TYR A 73 10.15 0.53 8.67
CA TYR A 73 10.31 1.96 8.90
C TYR A 73 8.96 2.64 8.97
N PRO A 74 8.80 3.65 9.83
CA PRO A 74 7.53 4.37 10.00
C PRO A 74 7.23 5.34 8.85
N SER A 75 8.23 5.72 8.05
CA SER A 75 8.03 6.50 6.82
C SER A 75 7.82 5.52 5.67
N ALA A 76 6.61 5.45 5.17
CA ALA A 76 6.18 4.49 4.16
C ALA A 76 4.98 5.00 3.37
N GLU A 77 4.83 4.53 2.17
CA GLU A 77 3.61 4.65 1.36
C GLU A 77 3.11 3.24 1.04
N VAL A 78 1.89 2.94 1.44
CA VAL A 78 1.32 1.60 1.32
C VAL A 78 0.00 1.68 0.55
N ASP A 79 -0.11 0.89 -0.49
CA ASP A 79 -1.26 0.82 -1.38
C ASP A 79 -1.96 -0.52 -1.23
N ALA A 80 -3.15 -0.52 -0.66
CA ALA A 80 -3.97 -1.70 -0.41
C ALA A 80 -5.18 -1.72 -1.34
N TRP A 81 -5.39 -2.82 -2.02
CA TRP A 81 -6.48 -3.03 -2.96
C TRP A 81 -7.28 -4.28 -2.63
N SER A 82 -8.60 -4.18 -2.68
CA SER A 82 -9.49 -5.34 -2.68
C SER A 82 -9.69 -5.86 -4.11
N ASN A 83 -10.24 -7.06 -4.24
CA ASN A 83 -10.72 -7.61 -5.51
C ASN A 83 -12.22 -7.35 -5.74
N THR A 84 -12.85 -6.50 -4.94
CA THR A 84 -14.29 -6.21 -4.97
C THR A 84 -14.56 -4.71 -4.85
N SER A 85 -15.82 -4.32 -5.06
CA SER A 85 -16.33 -2.97 -4.77
C SER A 85 -16.80 -2.79 -3.33
N LEU A 86 -16.74 -3.83 -2.50
CA LEU A 86 -17.14 -3.76 -1.10
C LEU A 86 -16.11 -2.95 -0.28
N PRO A 87 -16.57 -2.18 0.71
CA PRO A 87 -15.68 -1.39 1.54
C PRO A 87 -14.90 -2.27 2.51
N PHE A 88 -13.67 -1.86 2.79
CA PHE A 88 -12.86 -2.39 3.89
C PHE A 88 -12.23 -1.23 4.66
N GLY A 89 -11.72 -1.49 5.85
CA GLY A 89 -11.15 -0.48 6.72
C GLY A 89 -9.72 -0.77 7.09
N ILE A 90 -9.03 0.23 7.63
CA ILE A 90 -7.67 0.12 8.16
C ILE A 90 -7.65 0.48 9.64
N GLN A 91 -6.89 -0.27 10.42
CA GLN A 91 -6.59 0.00 11.82
C GLN A 91 -5.08 0.17 11.98
N LEU A 92 -4.67 1.15 12.75
CA LEU A 92 -3.26 1.41 13.04
C LEU A 92 -2.90 0.90 14.43
N HIS A 93 -1.66 0.42 14.57
CA HIS A 93 -1.13 -0.10 15.82
C HIS A 93 0.20 0.55 16.16
N ILE A 94 0.44 0.76 17.45
CA ILE A 94 1.76 1.05 17.99
C ILE A 94 2.26 -0.21 18.69
N PHE A 95 3.40 -0.71 18.23
CA PHE A 95 4.06 -1.87 18.81
C PHE A 95 5.31 -1.46 19.56
N ASP A 96 5.43 -1.92 20.81
CA ASP A 96 6.64 -1.77 21.61
C ASP A 96 7.53 -3.01 21.41
N LYS A 97 8.69 -2.79 20.81
CA LYS A 97 9.69 -3.84 20.54
C LYS A 97 10.34 -4.40 21.79
N ASN A 98 10.31 -3.68 22.91
CA ASN A 98 10.90 -4.14 24.16
C ASN A 98 9.97 -5.14 24.87
N SER A 99 8.68 -4.77 25.00
CA SER A 99 7.66 -5.65 25.58
C SER A 99 7.12 -6.68 24.60
N GLN A 100 7.46 -6.57 23.29
CA GLN A 100 6.96 -7.41 22.20
C GLN A 100 5.42 -7.43 22.12
N SER A 101 4.78 -6.29 22.35
CA SER A 101 3.33 -6.19 22.42
C SER A 101 2.78 -4.93 21.72
N VAL A 102 1.54 -5.02 21.25
CA VAL A 102 0.78 -3.85 20.80
C VAL A 102 0.33 -3.08 22.03
N ILE A 103 0.76 -1.83 22.15
CA ILE A 103 0.43 -0.96 23.29
C ILE A 103 -0.72 0.01 23.00
N TYR A 104 -1.06 0.19 21.72
CA TYR A 104 -2.19 1.03 21.30
C TYR A 104 -2.70 0.58 19.93
N SER A 105 -4.01 0.65 19.76
CA SER A 105 -4.69 0.48 18.46
C SER A 105 -5.74 1.56 18.28
N THR A 106 -5.86 2.13 17.09
CA THR A 106 -6.96 3.03 16.77
C THR A 106 -8.27 2.24 16.62
N ASP A 107 -9.37 2.95 16.46
CA ASP A 107 -10.55 2.36 15.83
C ASP A 107 -10.26 2.03 14.37
N VAL A 108 -11.09 1.17 13.77
CA VAL A 108 -11.01 0.91 12.32
C VAL A 108 -11.52 2.13 11.57
N VAL A 109 -10.68 2.66 10.69
CA VAL A 109 -10.98 3.85 9.88
C VAL A 109 -11.55 3.41 8.54
N HIS A 110 -12.64 4.04 8.11
CA HIS A 110 -13.37 3.74 6.86
C HIS A 110 -13.51 4.93 5.91
N SER A 111 -12.88 6.05 6.22
CA SER A 111 -12.90 7.29 5.41
C SER A 111 -11.59 8.03 5.51
N ASP A 112 -11.37 8.97 4.61
CA ASP A 112 -10.18 9.80 4.57
C ASP A 112 -9.89 10.42 5.94
N THR A 113 -8.69 10.23 6.41
CA THR A 113 -8.28 10.62 7.77
C THR A 113 -6.82 11.07 7.78
N THR A 114 -6.52 12.10 8.56
CA THR A 114 -5.16 12.55 8.82
C THR A 114 -4.91 12.52 10.31
N PHE A 115 -3.82 11.89 10.71
CA PHE A 115 -3.31 11.89 12.08
C PHE A 115 -2.05 12.74 12.13
N SER A 116 -2.01 13.74 12.99
CA SER A 116 -0.77 14.42 13.34
C SER A 116 -0.25 13.91 14.68
N VAL A 117 1.05 13.99 14.86
CA VAL A 117 1.71 13.69 16.15
C VAL A 117 1.04 14.44 17.33
N TYR A 118 0.55 15.63 17.07
CA TYR A 118 0.00 16.52 18.10
C TYR A 118 -1.49 16.32 18.36
N SER A 119 -2.20 15.59 17.52
CA SER A 119 -3.64 15.41 17.62
C SER A 119 -4.07 14.13 18.35
N ASN A 120 -3.12 13.21 18.61
CA ASN A 120 -3.39 11.95 19.29
C ASN A 120 -2.36 11.74 20.40
N GLU A 121 -2.82 11.62 21.64
CA GLU A 121 -1.96 11.50 22.83
C GLU A 121 -1.08 10.24 22.80
N HIS A 122 -1.56 9.13 22.25
CA HIS A 122 -0.79 7.90 22.18
C HIS A 122 0.34 8.00 21.15
N PHE A 123 0.06 8.56 19.96
CA PHE A 123 1.10 8.82 18.98
C PHE A 123 2.12 9.85 19.50
N SER A 124 1.70 10.90 20.20
CA SER A 124 2.61 11.93 20.73
C SER A 124 3.63 11.36 21.74
N GLN A 125 3.33 10.27 22.40
CA GLN A 125 4.25 9.61 23.34
C GLN A 125 5.37 8.84 22.64
N VAL A 126 5.14 8.32 21.43
CA VAL A 126 6.05 7.41 20.72
C VAL A 126 6.61 8.00 19.43
N VAL A 127 6.05 9.08 18.91
CA VAL A 127 6.47 9.75 17.68
C VAL A 127 7.23 11.02 18.01
N ASN A 128 8.37 11.25 17.35
CA ASN A 128 9.15 12.47 17.52
C ASN A 128 8.60 13.60 16.62
N SER A 129 8.17 13.29 15.42
CA SER A 129 7.65 14.26 14.45
C SER A 129 6.97 13.56 13.29
N GLY A 130 6.21 14.32 12.51
CA GLY A 130 5.59 13.89 11.24
C GLY A 130 4.12 13.58 11.37
N ASP A 131 3.53 13.31 10.24
CA ASP A 131 2.11 13.06 10.04
C ASP A 131 1.89 11.75 9.29
N LEU A 132 0.67 11.25 9.37
CA LEU A 132 0.23 10.16 8.52
C LEU A 132 -1.16 10.48 7.97
N SER A 133 -1.43 10.05 6.76
CA SER A 133 -2.72 10.17 6.11
C SER A 133 -3.20 8.84 5.56
N ILE A 134 -4.50 8.66 5.56
CA ILE A 134 -5.20 7.53 4.97
C ILE A 134 -6.21 8.10 3.98
N SER A 135 -6.19 7.61 2.75
CA SER A 135 -7.13 7.98 1.70
C SER A 135 -7.84 6.73 1.18
N PHE A 136 -9.11 6.87 0.89
CA PHE A 136 -9.95 5.83 0.33
C PHE A 136 -10.29 6.15 -1.12
N GLY A 137 -10.39 5.13 -1.95
CA GLY A 137 -10.70 5.31 -3.35
C GLY A 137 -11.34 4.07 -3.97
N VAL A 138 -11.77 4.25 -5.20
CA VAL A 138 -12.31 3.18 -6.04
C VAL A 138 -11.68 3.29 -7.42
N ASN A 139 -11.23 2.18 -7.96
CA ASN A 139 -10.78 2.12 -9.34
C ASN A 139 -11.99 2.33 -10.26
N ALA A 140 -11.96 3.37 -11.08
CA ALA A 140 -13.07 3.72 -11.97
C ALA A 140 -13.37 2.66 -13.05
N VAL A 141 -12.46 1.73 -13.30
CA VAL A 141 -12.60 0.68 -14.31
C VAL A 141 -13.06 -0.64 -13.71
N SER A 142 -12.35 -1.15 -12.71
CA SER A 142 -12.67 -2.42 -12.06
C SER A 142 -13.73 -2.29 -10.95
N GLY A 143 -13.93 -1.10 -10.42
CA GLY A 143 -14.76 -0.88 -9.24
C GLY A 143 -14.11 -1.34 -7.93
N HIS A 144 -12.88 -1.86 -7.96
CA HIS A 144 -12.17 -2.34 -6.78
C HIS A 144 -11.88 -1.21 -5.80
N THR A 145 -12.07 -1.46 -4.52
CA THR A 145 -11.81 -0.47 -3.47
C THR A 145 -10.34 -0.41 -3.10
N ARG A 146 -9.89 0.77 -2.68
CA ARG A 146 -8.51 1.10 -2.36
C ARG A 146 -8.42 1.79 -1.00
N ILE A 147 -7.36 1.47 -0.25
CA ILE A 147 -6.88 2.27 0.88
C ILE A 147 -5.43 2.62 0.61
N TYR A 148 -5.13 3.92 0.57
CA TYR A 148 -3.77 4.42 0.45
C TYR A 148 -3.34 5.03 1.78
N PHE A 149 -2.30 4.46 2.36
CA PHE A 149 -1.70 4.90 3.61
C PHE A 149 -0.36 5.57 3.30
N LYS A 150 -0.20 6.78 3.79
CA LYS A 150 1.07 7.51 3.69
C LYS A 150 1.50 7.99 5.06
N SER A 151 2.71 7.64 5.45
CA SER A 151 3.31 8.07 6.72
C SER A 151 4.67 8.73 6.47
N ALA A 152 4.84 9.89 7.07
CA ALA A 152 6.12 10.59 7.18
C ALA A 152 6.60 10.67 8.64
N MET A 153 6.09 9.79 9.49
CA MET A 153 6.40 9.80 10.92
C MET A 153 7.84 9.36 11.22
N ARG A 154 8.40 9.92 12.28
CA ARG A 154 9.64 9.48 12.92
C ARG A 154 9.35 8.98 14.31
N LEU A 155 9.44 7.68 14.52
CA LEU A 155 9.23 7.06 15.82
C LEU A 155 10.44 7.22 16.73
N LYS A 156 10.19 7.20 18.03
CA LYS A 156 11.23 6.97 19.05
C LYS A 156 11.78 5.54 18.88
N SER A 157 13.03 5.35 19.27
CA SER A 157 13.64 4.01 19.29
C SER A 157 12.80 3.04 20.14
N GLY A 158 12.68 1.81 19.69
CA GLY A 158 11.92 0.78 20.39
C GLY A 158 10.46 0.62 19.94
N TYR A 159 9.95 1.46 19.04
CA TYR A 159 8.57 1.34 18.55
C TYR A 159 8.49 1.01 17.07
N ALA A 160 7.34 0.45 16.65
CA ALA A 160 6.98 0.24 15.25
C ALA A 160 5.51 0.63 15.01
N ILE A 161 5.19 0.99 13.77
CA ILE A 161 3.80 1.14 13.30
C ILE A 161 3.36 -0.18 12.67
N GLY A 162 2.20 -0.65 13.08
CA GLY A 162 1.48 -1.75 12.44
C GLY A 162 0.24 -1.26 11.73
N VAL A 163 -0.19 -2.02 10.74
CA VAL A 163 -1.43 -1.82 10.00
C VAL A 163 -2.21 -3.12 9.96
N SER A 164 -3.54 -3.04 10.10
CA SER A 164 -4.46 -4.17 9.90
C SER A 164 -5.59 -3.75 8.99
N TYR A 165 -5.92 -4.59 8.03
CA TYR A 165 -7.03 -4.38 7.09
C TYR A 165 -8.20 -5.27 7.47
N HIS A 166 -9.37 -4.68 7.64
CA HIS A 166 -10.58 -5.32 8.18
C HIS A 166 -11.74 -5.23 7.20
N SER A 167 -12.53 -6.30 7.11
CA SER A 167 -13.79 -6.32 6.38
C SER A 167 -14.83 -7.13 7.14
N ALA A 168 -16.10 -6.77 6.97
CA ALA A 168 -17.23 -7.59 7.38
C ALA A 168 -17.51 -8.75 6.39
N ASP A 169 -17.11 -8.54 5.14
CA ASP A 169 -17.31 -9.48 4.04
C ASP A 169 -15.99 -10.20 3.70
N GLU A 170 -16.10 -11.37 3.08
CA GLU A 170 -14.95 -12.06 2.52
C GLU A 170 -14.44 -11.34 1.28
N MET A 171 -13.14 -11.03 1.25
CA MET A 171 -12.50 -10.44 0.09
C MET A 171 -10.99 -10.71 0.07
N ASP A 172 -10.40 -10.73 -1.12
CA ASP A 172 -8.96 -10.71 -1.27
C ASP A 172 -8.44 -9.29 -1.12
N VAL A 173 -7.45 -9.10 -0.26
CA VAL A 173 -6.73 -7.85 -0.09
C VAL A 173 -5.27 -8.06 -0.44
N ARG A 174 -4.78 -7.20 -1.32
CA ARG A 174 -3.39 -7.13 -1.78
C ARG A 174 -2.81 -5.79 -1.40
N VAL A 175 -1.62 -5.80 -0.85
CA VAL A 175 -0.99 -4.62 -0.24
C VAL A 175 0.44 -4.52 -0.72
N TRP A 176 0.83 -3.34 -1.22
CA TRP A 176 2.19 -3.05 -1.64
C TRP A 176 2.78 -1.89 -0.85
N GLU A 177 4.04 -2.01 -0.47
CA GLU A 177 4.86 -0.89 -0.04
C GLU A 177 5.45 -0.24 -1.28
N CYS A 178 5.19 1.05 -1.49
CA CYS A 178 5.38 1.74 -2.77
C CYS A 178 6.71 2.49 -2.89
N THR A 179 7.36 2.80 -1.77
CA THR A 179 8.58 3.64 -1.76
C THR A 179 9.87 2.84 -1.88
N GLY A 180 9.84 1.53 -1.56
CA GLY A 180 11.04 0.72 -1.39
C GLY A 180 11.90 1.13 -0.18
N GLY A 181 11.42 2.10 0.62
CA GLY A 181 12.12 2.57 1.83
C GLY A 181 11.73 1.83 3.10
N SER A 182 10.64 1.09 3.05
CA SER A 182 10.16 0.24 4.14
C SER A 182 9.94 -1.18 3.65
N SER A 183 9.53 -2.07 4.53
CA SER A 183 9.11 -3.44 4.20
C SER A 183 8.16 -3.96 5.26
N PHE A 184 7.38 -4.98 4.90
CA PHE A 184 6.48 -5.63 5.86
C PHE A 184 7.25 -6.58 6.77
N GLN A 185 6.87 -6.60 8.04
CA GLN A 185 7.47 -7.44 9.07
C GLN A 185 6.38 -8.15 9.87
N SER A 186 6.63 -9.40 10.22
CA SER A 186 5.82 -10.13 11.17
C SER A 186 6.43 -10.02 12.57
N TYR A 187 5.78 -9.29 13.46
CA TYR A 187 5.95 -9.46 14.90
C TYR A 187 4.81 -10.34 15.41
N ASN A 188 5.02 -11.02 16.51
CA ASN A 188 3.95 -11.79 17.12
C ASN A 188 2.84 -10.84 17.58
N MET A 189 1.72 -10.80 16.84
CA MET A 189 0.56 -9.95 17.17
C MET A 189 -0.25 -10.50 18.34
N ASN A 190 -0.02 -11.78 18.67
CA ASN A 190 -0.63 -12.45 19.81
C ASN A 190 0.40 -12.42 20.95
N GLY A 191 0.33 -11.38 21.76
CA GLY A 191 1.10 -11.31 22.99
C GLY A 191 0.72 -12.39 23.99
#